data_91b82b103289280a575be5403e9ef436
#
_entry.id   91b82b103289280a575be5403e9ef436
#
_cell.length_a   1.000
_cell.length_b   1.000
_cell.length_c   1.000
_cell.angle_alpha   90.00
_cell.angle_beta   90.00
_cell.angle_gamma   90.00
#
_symmetry.space_group_name_H-M   'P 1'
#
loop_
_entity.id
_entity.type
_entity.pdbx_description
1 polymer ?
#
loop_
_entity_poly.entity_id
_entity_poly.type
_entity_poly.pdbx_seq_one_letter_code
_entity_poly.pdbx_strand_id
1 'polypeptide(L)'
;MRNLIILFLLIPLLSISQEEKPNERIVVDDFIQKYNSQDYEGIFSLFSDQLKEEIPYEEISNSLRSLNANLGQVTSTDFLEFRKPGMIEFTVLPVIRIGLNRNHFSSYKISFNKNELRLDISIDREDKIYNISLDEIVDETLEEKAINNLTDYKNIISEKQKELIFDASKHLPNEGQMSFAFIRNGEVSYYGLKRTSDSISSFENSKNVFEIGSISKVFTSNIFASFILQDKVGIDDNINDYLDYDVKDNALISFKSLANHTSGLPRLPNNLKASYSREKSNVYKKEDLDIYIKDSLEINIKTKGKFVYSNLAVGLMGYVLSKIENVGFDALYNSYIFSKYNMDNTTIDSHKSNELLVKGLSNVGNELENMYLDALAPAGSVISSVEDLAKYGLAQFDNSNNDLELIRRKTFKLNNRVSLGLGWFILKAKKNIWFNHDGNTGGYSSSMFIDVENKNGVIILTNVDTEYTSNLGLKLMKSLY
;
A
#
# COMPACT_ATOMS: atom_id res chain seq x y z
N MET A 1 -51.23 17.18 -44.94
CA MET A 1 -49.95 16.48 -44.85
C MET A 1 -48.88 17.53 -44.72
N ARG A 2 -48.37 17.73 -43.49
CA ARG A 2 -47.31 18.70 -43.20
C ARG A 2 -46.08 17.89 -42.83
N ASN A 3 -45.09 17.90 -43.74
CA ASN A 3 -43.77 17.26 -43.48
C ASN A 3 -43.01 18.09 -42.45
N LEU A 4 -42.74 17.50 -41.28
CA LEU A 4 -41.88 18.04 -40.26
C LEU A 4 -40.44 17.55 -40.59
N ILE A 5 -39.59 18.43 -41.08
CA ILE A 5 -38.16 18.17 -41.29
C ILE A 5 -37.51 18.39 -39.94
N ILE A 6 -37.09 17.28 -39.28
CA ILE A 6 -36.24 17.33 -38.08
C ILE A 6 -34.81 17.54 -38.54
N LEU A 7 -34.35 18.76 -38.35
CA LEU A 7 -32.92 19.14 -38.57
C LEU A 7 -32.10 18.61 -37.38
N PHE A 8 -31.39 17.51 -37.57
CA PHE A 8 -30.34 17.09 -36.62
C PHE A 8 -29.19 18.08 -36.70
N LEU A 9 -29.11 18.99 -35.74
CA LEU A 9 -27.92 19.75 -35.47
C LEU A 9 -26.88 18.79 -34.90
N LEU A 10 -25.93 18.35 -35.72
CA LEU A 10 -24.67 17.79 -35.30
C LEU A 10 -23.90 18.91 -34.57
N ILE A 11 -24.08 18.97 -33.26
CA ILE A 11 -23.11 19.71 -32.41
C ILE A 11 -21.85 18.87 -32.43
N PRO A 12 -20.72 19.37 -32.99
CA PRO A 12 -19.46 18.68 -32.78
C PRO A 12 -19.22 18.66 -31.28
N LEU A 13 -19.04 17.46 -30.73
CA LEU A 13 -18.42 17.30 -29.42
C LEU A 13 -17.02 17.91 -29.55
N LEU A 14 -16.92 19.19 -29.30
CA LEU A 14 -15.66 19.82 -28.99
C LEU A 14 -15.17 19.11 -27.74
N SER A 15 -14.20 18.25 -27.87
CA SER A 15 -13.35 17.86 -26.77
C SER A 15 -12.83 19.19 -26.20
N ILE A 16 -13.36 19.61 -25.08
CA ILE A 16 -12.82 20.72 -24.31
C ILE A 16 -11.45 20.22 -23.90
N SER A 17 -10.42 20.63 -24.62
CA SER A 17 -9.04 20.49 -24.15
C SER A 17 -9.02 21.21 -22.82
N GLN A 18 -8.75 20.47 -21.75
CA GLN A 18 -8.67 21.05 -20.43
C GLN A 18 -7.42 21.92 -20.44
N GLU A 19 -7.60 23.22 -20.37
CA GLU A 19 -6.50 24.18 -20.39
C GLU A 19 -5.76 24.13 -19.05
N GLU A 20 -4.44 24.24 -19.13
CA GLU A 20 -3.56 24.42 -18.00
C GLU A 20 -3.98 25.64 -17.18
N LYS A 21 -4.04 25.52 -15.86
CA LYS A 21 -4.35 26.64 -14.99
C LYS A 21 -3.12 27.50 -14.74
N PRO A 22 -3.18 28.82 -15.02
CA PRO A 22 -2.01 29.69 -14.91
C PRO A 22 -1.34 29.66 -13.53
N ASN A 23 -2.13 29.63 -12.44
CA ASN A 23 -1.59 29.61 -11.09
C ASN A 23 -0.84 28.30 -10.77
N GLU A 24 -1.35 27.16 -11.23
CA GLU A 24 -0.68 25.86 -11.06
C GLU A 24 0.64 25.84 -11.83
N ARG A 25 0.69 26.39 -13.04
CA ARG A 25 1.92 26.52 -13.80
C ARG A 25 2.99 27.34 -13.10
N ILE A 26 2.60 28.49 -12.51
CA ILE A 26 3.52 29.35 -11.74
C ILE A 26 4.14 28.56 -10.56
N VAL A 27 3.32 27.81 -9.83
CA VAL A 27 3.79 27.00 -8.69
C VAL A 27 4.72 25.86 -9.14
N VAL A 28 4.41 25.21 -10.26
CA VAL A 28 5.26 24.16 -10.85
C VAL A 28 6.60 24.74 -11.29
N ASP A 29 6.61 25.87 -11.97
CA ASP A 29 7.84 26.53 -12.42
C ASP A 29 8.72 26.96 -11.25
N ASP A 30 8.12 27.49 -10.17
CA ASP A 30 8.84 27.85 -8.93
C ASP A 30 9.39 26.60 -8.23
N PHE A 31 8.60 25.51 -8.14
CA PHE A 31 9.06 24.24 -7.61
C PHE A 31 10.28 23.72 -8.38
N ILE A 32 10.24 23.74 -9.73
CA ILE A 32 11.33 23.25 -10.57
C ILE A 32 12.57 24.15 -10.46
N GLN A 33 12.40 25.47 -10.43
CA GLN A 33 13.52 26.41 -10.22
C GLN A 33 14.23 26.12 -8.90
N LYS A 34 13.49 25.94 -7.82
CA LYS A 34 14.02 25.60 -6.49
C LYS A 34 14.65 24.22 -6.45
N TYR A 35 14.05 23.24 -7.12
CA TYR A 35 14.63 21.89 -7.26
C TYR A 35 15.98 21.93 -7.96
N ASN A 36 16.08 22.62 -9.09
CA ASN A 36 17.31 22.76 -9.87
C ASN A 36 18.41 23.52 -9.12
N SER A 37 18.03 24.48 -8.27
CA SER A 37 18.98 25.19 -7.39
C SER A 37 19.24 24.47 -6.06
N GLN A 38 18.61 23.31 -5.81
CA GLN A 38 18.68 22.55 -4.57
C GLN A 38 18.22 23.35 -3.33
N ASP A 39 17.31 24.31 -3.54
CA ASP A 39 16.65 25.07 -2.49
C ASP A 39 15.47 24.26 -1.91
N TYR A 40 15.77 23.26 -1.09
CA TYR A 40 14.76 22.37 -0.53
C TYR A 40 13.92 23.05 0.57
N GLU A 41 14.46 24.05 1.26
CA GLU A 41 13.69 24.89 2.20
C GLU A 41 12.66 25.73 1.44
N GLY A 42 13.08 26.32 0.30
CA GLY A 42 12.19 27.03 -0.59
C GLY A 42 11.08 26.14 -1.13
N ILE A 43 11.36 24.89 -1.53
CA ILE A 43 10.32 23.91 -1.92
C ILE A 43 9.36 23.64 -0.77
N PHE A 44 9.88 23.37 0.43
CA PHE A 44 9.03 23.14 1.61
C PHE A 44 8.12 24.32 1.93
N SER A 45 8.56 25.55 1.65
CA SER A 45 7.76 26.77 1.81
C SER A 45 6.55 26.83 0.87
N LEU A 46 6.57 26.11 -0.27
CA LEU A 46 5.46 26.03 -1.22
C LEU A 46 4.32 25.14 -0.73
N PHE A 47 4.57 24.28 0.25
CA PHE A 47 3.57 23.34 0.76
C PHE A 47 2.58 24.03 1.68
N SER A 48 1.34 23.56 1.68
CA SER A 48 0.31 23.96 2.61
C SER A 48 0.70 23.56 4.04
N ASP A 49 0.12 24.26 5.03
CA ASP A 49 0.40 23.94 6.45
C ASP A 49 -0.03 22.52 6.79
N GLN A 50 -1.13 22.03 6.18
CA GLN A 50 -1.56 20.64 6.34
C GLN A 50 -0.49 19.67 5.84
N LEU A 51 0.06 19.87 4.65
CA LEU A 51 1.08 19.01 4.08
C LEU A 51 2.38 19.02 4.91
N LYS A 52 2.76 20.20 5.45
CA LYS A 52 3.91 20.35 6.35
C LYS A 52 3.72 19.65 7.70
N GLU A 53 2.47 19.57 8.20
CA GLU A 53 2.15 18.82 9.43
C GLU A 53 2.22 17.29 9.20
N GLU A 54 1.95 16.84 7.97
CA GLU A 54 1.91 15.41 7.60
C GLU A 54 3.30 14.87 7.24
N ILE A 55 4.17 15.69 6.59
CA ILE A 55 5.52 15.28 6.18
C ILE A 55 6.57 16.24 6.75
N PRO A 56 7.49 15.75 7.59
CA PRO A 56 8.61 16.55 8.09
C PRO A 56 9.52 17.05 6.96
N TYR A 57 10.09 18.24 7.16
CA TYR A 57 11.04 18.84 6.22
C TYR A 57 12.19 17.89 5.85
N GLU A 58 12.76 17.17 6.83
CA GLU A 58 13.86 16.24 6.64
C GLU A 58 13.51 15.12 5.67
N GLU A 59 12.29 14.59 5.73
CA GLU A 59 11.82 13.52 4.83
C GLU A 59 11.75 14.02 3.39
N ILE A 60 11.18 15.20 3.18
CA ILE A 60 11.08 15.82 1.85
C ILE A 60 12.44 16.18 1.31
N SER A 61 13.28 16.86 2.10
CA SER A 61 14.60 17.28 1.66
C SER A 61 15.50 16.10 1.27
N ASN A 62 15.45 15.00 2.04
CA ASN A 62 16.18 13.78 1.72
C ASN A 62 15.68 13.10 0.45
N SER A 63 14.35 13.03 0.26
CA SER A 63 13.74 12.47 -0.96
C SER A 63 14.13 13.28 -2.20
N LEU A 64 14.08 14.60 -2.12
CA LEU A 64 14.46 15.48 -3.24
C LEU A 64 15.97 15.45 -3.52
N ARG A 65 16.83 15.33 -2.50
CA ARG A 65 18.28 15.13 -2.68
C ARG A 65 18.57 13.81 -3.39
N SER A 66 17.91 12.73 -2.97
CA SER A 66 18.03 11.42 -3.61
C SER A 66 17.57 11.47 -5.06
N LEU A 67 16.43 12.11 -5.32
CA LEU A 67 15.90 12.31 -6.67
C LEU A 67 16.91 13.07 -7.56
N ASN A 68 17.47 14.16 -7.05
CA ASN A 68 18.45 14.96 -7.79
C ASN A 68 19.76 14.20 -8.06
N ALA A 69 20.26 13.43 -7.09
CA ALA A 69 21.43 12.59 -7.27
C ALA A 69 21.24 11.49 -8.34
N ASN A 70 20.03 10.92 -8.38
CA ASN A 70 19.70 9.82 -9.30
C ASN A 70 19.32 10.31 -10.71
N LEU A 71 18.50 11.34 -10.83
CA LEU A 71 17.93 11.79 -12.08
C LEU A 71 18.57 13.09 -12.62
N GLY A 72 19.21 13.88 -11.77
CA GLY A 72 19.79 15.16 -12.12
C GLY A 72 18.78 16.30 -12.11
N GLN A 73 19.08 17.36 -12.88
CA GLN A 73 18.23 18.53 -12.97
C GLN A 73 17.06 18.30 -13.94
N VAL A 74 15.99 19.04 -13.74
CA VAL A 74 14.85 19.14 -14.67
C VAL A 74 15.25 20.01 -15.86
N THR A 75 15.03 19.50 -17.06
CA THR A 75 15.39 20.15 -18.33
C THR A 75 14.18 20.69 -19.09
N SER A 76 13.01 20.09 -18.93
CA SER A 76 11.74 20.57 -19.48
C SER A 76 10.53 20.14 -18.65
N THR A 77 9.41 20.84 -18.86
CA THR A 77 8.13 20.58 -18.20
C THR A 77 7.00 20.84 -19.19
N ASP A 78 6.26 19.80 -19.50
CA ASP A 78 5.14 19.84 -20.44
C ASP A 78 3.84 19.51 -19.72
N PHE A 79 2.81 20.33 -19.87
CA PHE A 79 1.47 20.03 -19.32
C PHE A 79 0.86 18.86 -20.09
N LEU A 80 0.41 17.84 -19.37
CA LEU A 80 -0.24 16.66 -19.94
C LEU A 80 -1.76 16.79 -19.93
N GLU A 81 -2.33 16.94 -18.75
CA GLU A 81 -3.78 16.94 -18.60
C GLU A 81 -4.21 17.51 -17.25
N PHE A 82 -5.49 17.81 -17.15
CA PHE A 82 -6.17 18.16 -15.92
C PHE A 82 -7.14 17.04 -15.56
N ARG A 83 -6.83 16.28 -14.51
CA ARG A 83 -7.67 15.17 -14.05
C ARG A 83 -8.66 15.62 -12.99
N LYS A 84 -9.92 15.23 -13.18
CA LYS A 84 -10.90 15.24 -12.08
C LYS A 84 -10.74 13.91 -11.33
N PRO A 85 -10.66 13.90 -9.99
CA PRO A 85 -10.67 12.65 -9.27
C PRO A 85 -11.92 11.88 -9.65
N GLY A 86 -11.75 10.64 -10.07
CA GLY A 86 -12.84 9.68 -10.22
C GLY A 86 -13.58 9.53 -8.89
N MET A 87 -14.85 9.11 -8.91
CA MET A 87 -15.67 8.96 -7.71
C MET A 87 -14.94 8.08 -6.68
N ILE A 88 -14.43 8.73 -5.60
CA ILE A 88 -13.99 8.14 -4.33
C ILE A 88 -13.15 6.88 -4.49
N GLU A 89 -11.90 7.03 -4.82
CA GLU A 89 -10.89 6.03 -4.53
C GLU A 89 -10.52 6.16 -3.06
N PHE A 90 -10.99 5.22 -2.25
CA PHE A 90 -10.44 4.99 -0.92
C PHE A 90 -9.13 4.21 -1.09
N THR A 91 -8.08 4.89 -1.49
CA THR A 91 -6.73 4.33 -1.40
C THR A 91 -6.26 4.47 0.05
N VAL A 92 -6.26 3.38 0.77
CA VAL A 92 -5.73 3.27 2.13
C VAL A 92 -4.23 3.00 2.09
N LEU A 93 -3.52 3.39 1.05
CA LEU A 93 -2.08 3.16 0.96
C LEU A 93 -1.32 4.31 0.33
N PRO A 94 -0.17 4.60 0.87
CA PRO A 94 0.65 5.72 0.48
C PRO A 94 1.84 5.27 -0.40
N VAL A 95 1.71 5.40 -1.63
CA VAL A 95 2.74 6.12 -2.38
C VAL A 95 2.55 7.57 -1.97
N ILE A 96 3.54 8.44 -1.98
CA ILE A 96 3.40 9.82 -1.48
C ILE A 96 2.16 10.47 -2.11
N ARG A 97 0.99 10.18 -1.57
CA ARG A 97 -0.31 10.75 -1.87
C ARG A 97 -0.90 11.24 -0.58
N ILE A 98 -0.48 12.43 -0.22
CA ILE A 98 -0.97 13.12 0.95
C ILE A 98 -2.05 14.07 0.49
N GLY A 99 -3.26 13.80 0.90
CA GLY A 99 -4.38 14.66 0.65
C GLY A 99 -5.67 13.86 0.43
N LEU A 100 -6.39 13.61 1.49
CA LEU A 100 -7.81 13.27 1.41
C LEU A 100 -8.54 14.52 0.91
N ASN A 101 -8.59 14.77 -0.39
CA ASN A 101 -9.64 15.63 -0.88
C ASN A 101 -9.89 15.57 -2.40
N ARG A 102 -11.15 15.75 -2.72
CA ARG A 102 -11.96 15.84 -3.93
C ARG A 102 -11.46 16.84 -4.98
N ASN A 103 -10.16 17.11 -5.07
CA ASN A 103 -9.65 18.18 -5.88
C ASN A 103 -8.94 17.64 -7.12
N HIS A 104 -9.00 18.43 -8.14
CA HIS A 104 -8.43 18.18 -9.45
C HIS A 104 -6.92 18.21 -9.38
N PHE A 105 -6.26 17.34 -10.14
CA PHE A 105 -4.81 17.34 -10.32
C PHE A 105 -4.46 17.93 -11.68
N SER A 106 -3.43 18.75 -11.73
CA SER A 106 -2.73 19.04 -12.96
C SER A 106 -1.52 18.14 -13.08
N SER A 107 -1.41 17.48 -14.22
CA SER A 107 -0.36 16.52 -14.53
C SER A 107 0.62 17.10 -15.51
N TYR A 108 1.90 16.94 -15.24
CA TYR A 108 3.00 17.43 -16.07
C TYR A 108 3.98 16.29 -16.35
N LYS A 109 4.47 16.25 -17.58
CA LYS A 109 5.67 15.50 -17.92
C LYS A 109 6.88 16.34 -17.51
N ILE A 110 7.72 15.79 -16.67
CA ILE A 110 8.96 16.39 -16.22
C ILE A 110 10.13 15.60 -16.81
N SER A 111 10.92 16.22 -17.66
CA SER A 111 12.13 15.61 -18.20
C SER A 111 13.33 15.98 -17.34
N PHE A 112 14.01 14.99 -16.81
CA PHE A 112 15.27 15.13 -16.10
C PHE A 112 16.44 14.82 -17.02
N ASN A 113 17.67 15.03 -16.58
CA ASN A 113 18.85 14.70 -17.35
C ASN A 113 18.92 13.22 -17.76
N LYS A 114 18.36 12.31 -16.93
CA LYS A 114 18.49 10.86 -17.10
C LYS A 114 17.18 10.11 -17.33
N ASN A 115 16.03 10.70 -17.02
CA ASN A 115 14.72 10.05 -17.15
C ASN A 115 13.60 11.08 -17.25
N GLU A 116 12.41 10.61 -17.56
CA GLU A 116 11.18 11.39 -17.56
C GLU A 116 10.22 10.85 -16.51
N LEU A 117 9.57 11.74 -15.76
CA LEU A 117 8.56 11.41 -14.77
C LEU A 117 7.29 12.24 -15.00
N ARG A 118 6.19 11.75 -14.47
CA ARG A 118 4.93 12.47 -14.35
C ARG A 118 4.87 13.12 -12.97
N LEU A 119 4.66 14.44 -12.96
CA LEU A 119 4.34 15.19 -11.77
C LEU A 119 2.84 15.43 -11.73
N ASP A 120 2.15 14.92 -10.72
CA ASP A 120 0.78 15.28 -10.39
C ASP A 120 0.78 16.26 -9.23
N ILE A 121 0.13 17.42 -9.40
CA ILE A 121 0.14 18.48 -8.41
C ILE A 121 -1.27 19.04 -8.21
N SER A 122 -1.58 19.43 -6.97
CA SER A 122 -2.78 20.19 -6.62
C SER A 122 -2.41 21.32 -5.70
N ILE A 123 -2.98 22.50 -5.94
CA ILE A 123 -2.79 23.67 -5.09
C ILE A 123 -4.10 24.08 -4.41
N ASP A 124 -4.00 24.69 -3.24
CA ASP A 124 -5.14 25.26 -2.52
C ASP A 124 -5.47 26.69 -3.00
N ARG A 125 -6.37 27.38 -2.30
CA ARG A 125 -6.80 28.74 -2.65
C ARG A 125 -5.74 29.82 -2.39
N GLU A 126 -4.68 29.47 -1.67
CA GLU A 126 -3.54 30.32 -1.34
C GLU A 126 -2.33 29.99 -2.22
N ASP A 127 -2.54 29.25 -3.32
CA ASP A 127 -1.53 28.75 -4.24
C ASP A 127 -0.46 27.88 -3.54
N LYS A 128 -0.84 27.18 -2.43
CA LYS A 128 0.03 26.25 -1.74
C LYS A 128 -0.22 24.83 -2.21
N ILE A 129 0.87 24.06 -2.37
CA ILE A 129 0.82 22.66 -2.73
C ILE A 129 0.25 21.86 -1.55
N TYR A 130 -0.92 21.27 -1.71
CA TYR A 130 -1.49 20.37 -0.71
C TYR A 130 -1.45 18.92 -1.13
N ASN A 131 -1.10 18.63 -2.40
CA ASN A 131 -0.84 17.28 -2.89
C ASN A 131 0.20 17.34 -4.02
N ILE A 132 1.14 16.40 -3.99
CA ILE A 132 2.18 16.25 -5.01
C ILE A 132 2.57 14.78 -5.10
N SER A 133 2.71 14.25 -6.33
CA SER A 133 3.33 12.96 -6.59
C SER A 133 4.24 13.04 -7.82
N LEU A 134 5.27 12.19 -7.81
CA LEU A 134 6.16 11.96 -8.95
C LEU A 134 6.10 10.47 -9.26
N ASP A 135 5.59 10.14 -10.42
CA ASP A 135 5.37 8.77 -10.88
C ASP A 135 6.06 8.54 -12.23
N GLU A 136 6.29 7.29 -12.59
CA GLU A 136 6.73 6.95 -13.95
C GLU A 136 5.63 7.28 -14.97
N ILE A 137 6.02 7.72 -16.17
CA ILE A 137 5.06 7.95 -17.24
C ILE A 137 4.66 6.59 -17.80
N VAL A 138 3.43 6.18 -17.52
CA VAL A 138 2.86 4.96 -18.08
C VAL A 138 2.49 5.21 -19.54
N ASP A 139 2.87 4.29 -20.41
CA ASP A 139 2.43 4.31 -21.80
C ASP A 139 0.92 4.02 -21.87
N GLU A 140 0.11 5.08 -22.08
CA GLU A 140 -1.35 4.96 -22.17
C GLU A 140 -1.79 4.06 -23.34
N THR A 141 -0.92 3.87 -24.34
CA THR A 141 -1.20 2.95 -25.46
C THR A 141 -1.18 1.47 -25.03
N LEU A 142 -0.60 1.15 -23.85
CA LEU A 142 -0.64 -0.22 -23.31
C LEU A 142 -2.08 -0.71 -23.07
N GLU A 143 -2.98 0.18 -22.66
CA GLU A 143 -4.38 -0.16 -22.44
C GLU A 143 -5.12 -0.42 -23.77
N GLU A 144 -4.90 0.44 -24.76
CA GLU A 144 -5.55 0.34 -26.06
C GLU A 144 -5.12 -0.90 -26.84
N LYS A 145 -3.88 -1.34 -26.67
CA LYS A 145 -3.31 -2.53 -27.31
C LYS A 145 -3.64 -3.84 -26.60
N ALA A 146 -4.17 -3.78 -25.36
CA ALA A 146 -4.40 -4.97 -24.57
C ALA A 146 -5.41 -5.92 -25.21
N ILE A 147 -4.98 -7.15 -25.49
CA ILE A 147 -5.82 -8.20 -26.08
C ILE A 147 -6.27 -9.15 -24.98
N ASN A 148 -7.60 -9.28 -24.82
CA ASN A 148 -8.20 -10.17 -23.84
C ASN A 148 -8.19 -11.62 -24.32
N ASN A 149 -7.25 -12.40 -23.82
CA ASN A 149 -7.15 -13.85 -24.00
C ASN A 149 -7.42 -14.62 -22.69
N LEU A 150 -8.15 -13.99 -21.75
CA LEU A 150 -8.56 -14.66 -20.52
C LEU A 150 -9.58 -15.75 -20.79
N THR A 151 -9.30 -16.94 -20.29
CA THR A 151 -10.19 -18.10 -20.35
C THR A 151 -10.58 -18.53 -18.94
N ASP A 152 -11.82 -18.92 -18.77
CA ASP A 152 -12.26 -19.57 -17.53
C ASP A 152 -12.22 -21.08 -17.68
N TYR A 153 -11.02 -21.64 -17.50
CA TYR A 153 -10.74 -23.08 -17.74
C TYR A 153 -11.33 -24.03 -16.69
N LYS A 154 -11.95 -23.54 -15.63
CA LYS A 154 -12.53 -24.35 -14.54
C LYS A 154 -13.83 -23.79 -13.97
N ASN A 155 -14.51 -22.89 -14.66
CA ASN A 155 -15.68 -22.15 -14.17
C ASN A 155 -15.40 -21.44 -12.81
N ILE A 156 -14.19 -20.90 -12.65
CA ILE A 156 -13.73 -20.26 -11.40
C ILE A 156 -14.32 -18.86 -11.30
N ILE A 157 -14.39 -18.13 -12.42
CA ILE A 157 -14.82 -16.72 -12.48
C ILE A 157 -16.04 -16.58 -13.39
N SER A 158 -16.95 -15.69 -13.03
CA SER A 158 -18.06 -15.30 -13.90
C SER A 158 -17.59 -14.34 -15.01
N GLU A 159 -18.36 -14.19 -16.09
CA GLU A 159 -18.06 -13.21 -17.14
C GLU A 159 -17.87 -11.82 -16.58
N LYS A 160 -18.70 -11.39 -15.64
CA LYS A 160 -18.53 -10.08 -14.97
C LYS A 160 -17.21 -9.97 -14.20
N GLN A 161 -16.78 -11.03 -13.53
CA GLN A 161 -15.47 -11.05 -12.84
C GLN A 161 -14.32 -11.01 -13.84
N LYS A 162 -14.45 -11.73 -14.96
CA LYS A 162 -13.50 -11.72 -16.06
C LYS A 162 -13.32 -10.31 -16.65
N GLU A 163 -14.42 -9.59 -16.87
CA GLU A 163 -14.37 -8.18 -17.31
C GLU A 163 -13.63 -7.28 -16.30
N LEU A 164 -13.98 -7.38 -15.00
CA LEU A 164 -13.35 -6.60 -13.95
C LEU A 164 -11.83 -6.88 -13.85
N ILE A 165 -11.44 -8.15 -13.99
CA ILE A 165 -10.06 -8.58 -13.94
C ILE A 165 -9.32 -8.08 -15.18
N PHE A 166 -9.90 -8.21 -16.37
CA PHE A 166 -9.30 -7.71 -17.59
C PHE A 166 -9.12 -6.19 -17.54
N ASP A 167 -10.13 -5.45 -17.11
CA ASP A 167 -10.05 -3.98 -17.02
C ASP A 167 -8.92 -3.53 -16.08
N ALA A 168 -8.72 -4.20 -14.95
CA ALA A 168 -7.61 -3.90 -14.06
C ALA A 168 -6.25 -4.34 -14.61
N SER A 169 -6.20 -5.42 -15.39
CA SER A 169 -4.95 -5.96 -15.93
C SER A 169 -4.44 -5.25 -17.19
N LYS A 170 -5.25 -4.40 -17.84
CA LYS A 170 -4.81 -3.59 -18.99
C LYS A 170 -3.61 -2.71 -18.67
N HIS A 171 -3.49 -2.29 -17.42
CA HIS A 171 -2.41 -1.40 -16.94
C HIS A 171 -1.12 -2.15 -16.58
N LEU A 172 -1.13 -3.48 -16.59
CA LEU A 172 0.08 -4.25 -16.31
C LEU A 172 1.10 -4.04 -17.42
N PRO A 173 2.39 -3.85 -17.09
CA PRO A 173 3.46 -3.89 -18.07
C PRO A 173 3.68 -5.31 -18.58
N ASN A 174 4.54 -5.47 -19.60
CA ASN A 174 4.98 -6.80 -20.03
C ASN A 174 5.56 -7.59 -18.85
N GLU A 175 5.30 -8.92 -18.78
CA GLU A 175 5.66 -9.82 -17.68
C GLU A 175 4.91 -9.56 -16.36
N GLY A 176 4.05 -8.54 -16.30
CA GLY A 176 3.15 -8.32 -15.18
C GLY A 176 2.17 -9.48 -14.99
N GLN A 177 1.98 -9.91 -13.75
CA GLN A 177 1.08 -11.02 -13.39
C GLN A 177 0.17 -10.61 -12.24
N MET A 178 -1.02 -11.22 -12.23
CA MET A 178 -1.91 -11.21 -11.07
C MET A 178 -2.28 -12.64 -10.70
N SER A 179 -2.31 -12.91 -9.41
CA SER A 179 -2.73 -14.19 -8.83
C SER A 179 -3.91 -13.95 -7.90
N PHE A 180 -4.92 -14.81 -7.96
CA PHE A 180 -6.18 -14.66 -7.24
C PHE A 180 -6.53 -15.92 -6.47
N ALA A 181 -7.03 -15.75 -5.24
CA ALA A 181 -7.80 -16.77 -4.55
C ALA A 181 -9.22 -16.23 -4.29
N PHE A 182 -10.21 -17.00 -4.70
CA PHE A 182 -11.61 -16.78 -4.40
C PHE A 182 -12.08 -17.81 -3.38
N ILE A 183 -12.57 -17.33 -2.25
CA ILE A 183 -13.17 -18.18 -1.22
C ILE A 183 -14.69 -17.94 -1.30
N ARG A 184 -15.44 -19.02 -1.57
CA ARG A 184 -16.91 -18.98 -1.65
C ARG A 184 -17.49 -20.06 -0.73
N ASN A 185 -18.25 -19.64 0.27
CA ASN A 185 -18.83 -20.56 1.27
C ASN A 185 -17.79 -21.50 1.92
N GLY A 186 -16.54 -21.02 2.08
CA GLY A 186 -15.44 -21.79 2.66
C GLY A 186 -14.68 -22.69 1.67
N GLU A 187 -15.02 -22.68 0.39
CA GLU A 187 -14.29 -23.41 -0.67
C GLU A 187 -13.39 -22.44 -1.44
N VAL A 188 -12.16 -22.85 -1.72
CA VAL A 188 -11.16 -22.02 -2.42
C VAL A 188 -11.04 -22.45 -3.87
N SER A 189 -10.98 -21.46 -4.75
CA SER A 189 -10.56 -21.63 -6.14
C SER A 189 -9.52 -20.58 -6.52
N TYR A 190 -8.58 -20.95 -7.39
CA TYR A 190 -7.47 -20.11 -7.79
C TYR A 190 -7.56 -19.74 -9.25
N TYR A 191 -7.24 -18.50 -9.55
CA TYR A 191 -7.15 -18.00 -10.90
C TYR A 191 -5.91 -17.11 -11.01
N GLY A 192 -5.30 -17.08 -12.19
CA GLY A 192 -4.15 -16.23 -12.42
C GLY A 192 -4.08 -15.79 -13.85
N LEU A 193 -3.35 -14.71 -14.08
CA LEU A 193 -3.08 -14.15 -15.39
C LEU A 193 -1.66 -13.60 -15.50
N LYS A 194 -1.22 -13.47 -16.74
CA LYS A 194 0.04 -12.85 -17.10
C LYS A 194 -0.13 -12.03 -18.38
N ARG A 195 0.53 -10.87 -18.43
CA ARG A 195 0.68 -10.10 -19.65
C ARG A 195 1.98 -10.51 -20.37
N THR A 196 1.89 -10.85 -21.65
CA THR A 196 3.04 -11.09 -22.54
C THR A 196 2.82 -10.26 -23.81
N SER A 197 3.61 -9.22 -24.01
CA SER A 197 3.38 -8.20 -25.01
C SER A 197 1.98 -7.58 -24.87
N ASP A 198 1.16 -7.63 -25.92
CA ASP A 198 -0.21 -7.09 -25.88
C ASP A 198 -1.24 -8.09 -25.34
N SER A 199 -0.88 -9.37 -25.21
CA SER A 199 -1.79 -10.42 -24.75
C SER A 199 -1.86 -10.54 -23.23
N ILE A 200 -3.07 -10.49 -22.69
CA ILE A 200 -3.38 -10.82 -21.28
C ILE A 200 -4.07 -12.16 -21.27
N SER A 201 -3.36 -13.17 -20.78
CA SER A 201 -3.79 -14.57 -20.85
C SER A 201 -3.88 -15.20 -19.46
N SER A 202 -4.79 -16.16 -19.30
CA SER A 202 -4.87 -16.97 -18.08
C SER A 202 -3.56 -17.74 -17.88
N PHE A 203 -3.07 -17.75 -16.65
CA PHE A 203 -1.78 -18.31 -16.29
C PHE A 203 -1.84 -18.91 -14.88
N GLU A 204 -1.43 -20.18 -14.74
CA GLU A 204 -1.43 -20.85 -13.43
C GLU A 204 -0.24 -20.34 -12.60
N ASN A 205 -0.54 -19.58 -11.54
CA ASN A 205 0.45 -18.98 -10.66
C ASN A 205 0.04 -18.95 -9.19
N SER A 206 -0.88 -19.82 -8.76
CA SER A 206 -1.38 -19.86 -7.38
C SER A 206 -0.30 -20.09 -6.33
N LYS A 207 0.79 -20.78 -6.72
CA LYS A 207 1.96 -21.06 -5.87
C LYS A 207 3.08 -20.05 -6.01
N ASN A 208 3.01 -19.17 -7.00
CA ASN A 208 3.98 -18.10 -7.14
C ASN A 208 3.95 -17.20 -5.91
N VAL A 209 5.13 -16.75 -5.50
CA VAL A 209 5.33 -15.97 -4.29
C VAL A 209 5.54 -14.52 -4.64
N PHE A 210 4.95 -13.63 -3.87
CA PHE A 210 5.00 -12.18 -4.02
C PHE A 210 5.28 -11.51 -2.68
N GLU A 211 5.87 -10.32 -2.68
CA GLU A 211 5.83 -9.49 -1.49
C GLU A 211 4.41 -9.05 -1.21
N ILE A 212 3.93 -9.29 0.01
CA ILE A 212 2.55 -8.95 0.39
C ILE A 212 2.44 -7.61 1.13
N GLY A 213 3.57 -6.93 1.30
CA GLY A 213 3.63 -5.62 1.93
C GLY A 213 2.87 -5.57 3.25
N SER A 214 2.03 -4.59 3.41
CA SER A 214 1.35 -4.30 4.68
C SER A 214 0.36 -5.36 5.16
N ILE A 215 -0.02 -6.37 4.37
CA ILE A 215 -0.75 -7.54 4.89
C ILE A 215 0.07 -8.23 5.99
N SER A 216 1.40 -8.10 6.00
CA SER A 216 2.30 -8.54 7.09
C SER A 216 1.85 -8.06 8.47
N LYS A 217 1.23 -6.88 8.56
CA LYS A 217 0.76 -6.32 9.83
C LYS A 217 -0.35 -7.15 10.50
N VAL A 218 -1.13 -7.85 9.67
CA VAL A 218 -2.15 -8.78 10.17
C VAL A 218 -1.50 -9.95 10.89
N PHE A 219 -0.40 -10.48 10.35
CA PHE A 219 0.35 -11.56 10.99
C PHE A 219 1.04 -11.09 12.28
N THR A 220 1.66 -9.90 12.27
CA THR A 220 2.24 -9.30 13.48
C THR A 220 1.19 -9.15 14.58
N SER A 221 0.01 -8.70 14.22
CA SER A 221 -1.11 -8.54 15.16
C SER A 221 -1.66 -9.89 15.64
N ASN A 222 -1.61 -10.94 14.80
CA ASN A 222 -1.99 -12.29 15.21
C ASN A 222 -0.99 -12.87 16.23
N ILE A 223 0.31 -12.65 16.04
CA ILE A 223 1.33 -13.00 17.05
C ILE A 223 1.05 -12.27 18.35
N PHE A 224 0.77 -10.97 18.30
CA PHE A 224 0.39 -10.18 19.47
C PHE A 224 -0.85 -10.75 20.17
N ALA A 225 -1.89 -11.13 19.43
CA ALA A 225 -3.07 -11.77 19.99
C ALA A 225 -2.75 -13.11 20.69
N SER A 226 -1.86 -13.91 20.11
CA SER A 226 -1.39 -15.15 20.73
C SER A 226 -0.65 -14.90 22.05
N PHE A 227 0.15 -13.82 22.12
CA PHE A 227 0.85 -13.41 23.36
C PHE A 227 -0.14 -12.98 24.45
N ILE A 228 -1.21 -12.26 24.07
CA ILE A 228 -2.28 -11.89 25.03
C ILE A 228 -2.95 -13.15 25.58
N LEU A 229 -3.32 -14.10 24.73
CA LEU A 229 -4.00 -15.32 25.13
C LEU A 229 -3.11 -16.29 25.93
N GLN A 230 -1.79 -16.12 25.86
CA GLN A 230 -0.80 -16.84 26.67
C GLN A 230 -0.38 -16.08 27.93
N ASP A 231 -1.07 -14.97 28.26
CA ASP A 231 -0.76 -14.11 29.41
C ASP A 231 0.71 -13.59 29.42
N LYS A 232 1.35 -13.51 28.24
CA LYS A 232 2.71 -12.96 28.09
C LYS A 232 2.71 -11.43 28.09
N VAL A 233 1.64 -10.82 27.55
CA VAL A 233 1.44 -9.37 27.50
C VAL A 233 -0.04 -9.03 27.65
N GLY A 234 -0.35 -7.86 28.22
CA GLY A 234 -1.69 -7.26 28.19
C GLY A 234 -1.91 -6.40 26.95
N ILE A 235 -3.17 -6.29 26.50
CA ILE A 235 -3.51 -5.50 25.30
C ILE A 235 -3.18 -4.00 25.47
N ASP A 236 -3.30 -3.47 26.67
CA ASP A 236 -3.03 -2.08 27.03
C ASP A 236 -1.66 -1.89 27.73
N ASP A 237 -0.83 -2.95 27.83
CA ASP A 237 0.48 -2.87 28.44
C ASP A 237 1.40 -1.93 27.67
N ASN A 238 2.28 -1.24 28.39
CA ASN A 238 3.32 -0.42 27.81
C ASN A 238 4.48 -1.27 27.30
N ILE A 239 4.99 -0.94 26.11
CA ILE A 239 6.19 -1.60 25.58
C ILE A 239 7.44 -1.37 26.43
N ASN A 240 7.47 -0.27 27.22
CA ASN A 240 8.58 0.05 28.13
C ASN A 240 8.83 -1.08 29.13
N ASP A 241 7.78 -1.77 29.58
CA ASP A 241 7.85 -2.85 30.57
C ASP A 241 8.54 -4.11 30.03
N TYR A 242 8.77 -4.16 28.69
CA TYR A 242 9.34 -5.31 27.96
C TYR A 242 10.66 -4.99 27.27
N LEU A 243 11.20 -3.78 27.48
CA LEU A 243 12.52 -3.37 27.00
C LEU A 243 13.51 -3.35 28.16
N ASP A 244 14.76 -3.68 27.87
CA ASP A 244 15.88 -3.69 28.81
C ASP A 244 16.57 -2.32 28.96
N TYR A 245 15.92 -1.27 28.45
CA TYR A 245 16.38 0.11 28.48
C TYR A 245 15.19 1.09 28.47
N ASP A 246 15.45 2.32 28.90
CA ASP A 246 14.44 3.37 28.95
C ASP A 246 14.10 3.89 27.54
N VAL A 247 12.81 4.05 27.26
CA VAL A 247 12.33 4.75 26.10
C VAL A 247 12.47 6.26 26.33
N LYS A 248 12.86 7.00 25.31
CA LYS A 248 13.04 8.47 25.39
C LYS A 248 11.85 9.13 26.09
N ASP A 249 12.14 10.03 27.03
CA ASP A 249 11.18 10.80 27.83
C ASP A 249 10.17 9.93 28.61
N ASN A 250 10.49 8.66 28.86
CA ASN A 250 9.57 7.65 29.43
C ASN A 250 8.21 7.62 28.71
N ALA A 251 8.24 7.77 27.39
CA ALA A 251 7.03 7.83 26.56
C ALA A 251 6.19 6.56 26.72
N LEU A 252 4.92 6.74 27.10
CA LEU A 252 3.99 5.61 27.30
C LEU A 252 3.33 5.25 25.96
N ILE A 253 3.61 4.04 25.48
CA ILE A 253 3.12 3.49 24.21
C ILE A 253 2.54 2.10 24.46
N SER A 254 1.24 1.94 24.31
CA SER A 254 0.61 0.63 24.48
C SER A 254 0.65 -0.22 23.22
N PHE A 255 0.73 -1.55 23.36
CA PHE A 255 0.64 -2.49 22.24
C PHE A 255 -0.59 -2.25 21.37
N LYS A 256 -1.76 -2.02 21.97
CA LYS A 256 -2.99 -1.70 21.24
C LYS A 256 -2.84 -0.46 20.38
N SER A 257 -2.20 0.59 20.88
CA SER A 257 -1.99 1.83 20.13
C SER A 257 -1.02 1.65 18.95
N LEU A 258 -0.07 0.73 19.06
CA LEU A 258 0.80 0.33 17.94
C LEU A 258 0.02 -0.46 16.89
N ALA A 259 -0.77 -1.46 17.31
CA ALA A 259 -1.50 -2.35 16.42
C ALA A 259 -2.65 -1.66 15.64
N ASN A 260 -3.23 -0.58 16.19
CA ASN A 260 -4.33 0.15 15.56
C ASN A 260 -3.94 1.57 15.11
N HIS A 261 -2.65 1.88 15.06
CA HIS A 261 -2.11 3.15 14.55
C HIS A 261 -2.60 4.41 15.28
N THR A 262 -2.78 4.32 16.62
CA THR A 262 -3.20 5.47 17.43
C THR A 262 -2.13 5.94 18.42
N SER A 263 -0.90 5.45 18.28
CA SER A 263 0.21 5.73 19.19
C SER A 263 0.72 7.19 19.12
N GLY A 264 0.48 7.88 18.01
CA GLY A 264 1.07 9.19 17.73
C GLY A 264 2.52 9.11 17.21
N LEU A 265 3.02 7.89 16.93
CA LEU A 265 4.31 7.70 16.28
C LEU A 265 4.26 8.13 14.81
N PRO A 266 5.38 8.65 14.26
CA PRO A 266 5.47 8.97 12.86
C PRO A 266 5.34 7.71 11.98
N ARG A 267 5.16 7.91 10.68
CA ARG A 267 5.09 6.81 9.71
C ARG A 267 6.35 5.94 9.72
N LEU A 268 7.51 6.58 9.77
CA LEU A 268 8.85 6.00 9.76
C LEU A 268 9.71 6.68 10.81
N PRO A 269 10.79 6.02 11.32
CA PRO A 269 11.72 6.66 12.23
C PRO A 269 12.54 7.75 11.50
N ASN A 270 12.80 8.87 12.16
CA ASN A 270 13.53 10.00 11.57
C ASN A 270 15.04 9.74 11.37
N ASN A 271 15.59 8.71 12.03
CA ASN A 271 16.96 8.28 11.81
C ASN A 271 17.13 7.26 10.66
N LEU A 272 16.04 6.93 9.97
CA LEU A 272 16.08 6.11 8.77
C LEU A 272 16.73 6.94 7.64
N LYS A 273 17.96 6.58 7.27
CA LYS A 273 18.69 7.25 6.19
C LYS A 273 18.05 6.93 4.84
N ALA A 274 17.63 7.96 4.15
CA ALA A 274 17.06 8.04 2.81
C ALA A 274 16.58 6.72 2.20
N SER A 275 15.28 6.57 2.10
CA SER A 275 14.54 5.51 1.43
C SER A 275 14.75 4.11 2.03
N TYR A 276 13.69 3.37 2.17
CA TYR A 276 13.73 1.92 2.24
C TYR A 276 14.63 1.43 1.10
N SER A 277 15.91 1.24 1.42
CA SER A 277 16.89 0.90 0.40
C SER A 277 16.60 -0.51 -0.06
N ARG A 278 16.52 -0.68 -1.35
CA ARG A 278 16.53 -1.99 -2.01
C ARG A 278 17.94 -2.56 -2.08
N GLU A 279 18.94 -1.84 -1.55
CA GLU A 279 20.32 -2.31 -1.44
C GLU A 279 20.52 -3.01 -0.10
N LYS A 280 20.94 -4.28 -0.14
CA LYS A 280 21.25 -5.10 1.05
C LYS A 280 22.26 -4.45 2.01
N SER A 281 23.08 -3.53 1.52
CA SER A 281 24.12 -2.84 2.29
C SER A 281 23.60 -1.71 3.16
N ASN A 282 22.37 -1.27 2.99
CA ASN A 282 21.83 -0.05 3.61
C ASN A 282 20.46 -0.29 4.30
N VAL A 283 20.32 -1.41 4.99
CA VAL A 283 19.09 -1.78 5.72
C VAL A 283 19.03 -1.10 7.10
N TYR A 284 17.84 -0.85 7.57
CA TYR A 284 17.56 -0.28 8.89
C TYR A 284 17.62 -1.37 9.96
N LYS A 285 18.75 -1.48 10.67
CA LYS A 285 19.05 -2.56 11.61
C LYS A 285 18.35 -2.40 12.96
N LYS A 286 18.34 -3.46 13.76
CA LYS A 286 17.81 -3.44 15.12
C LYS A 286 18.52 -2.43 16.02
N GLU A 287 19.83 -2.27 15.85
CA GLU A 287 20.63 -1.29 16.56
C GLU A 287 20.20 0.16 16.23
N ASP A 288 19.84 0.43 14.97
CA ASP A 288 19.31 1.74 14.55
C ASP A 288 17.97 2.03 15.19
N LEU A 289 17.10 0.99 15.30
CA LEU A 289 15.82 1.09 15.98
C LEU A 289 15.99 1.32 17.49
N ASP A 290 16.93 0.62 18.13
CA ASP A 290 17.25 0.83 19.55
C ASP A 290 17.72 2.26 19.83
N ILE A 291 18.61 2.78 18.97
CA ILE A 291 19.07 4.20 19.06
C ILE A 291 17.87 5.14 18.89
N TYR A 292 17.00 4.86 17.91
CA TYR A 292 15.81 5.69 17.71
C TYR A 292 14.90 5.70 18.95
N ILE A 293 14.65 4.54 19.55
CA ILE A 293 13.77 4.41 20.73
C ILE A 293 14.34 5.17 21.92
N LYS A 294 15.65 5.08 22.14
CA LYS A 294 16.35 5.70 23.28
C LYS A 294 16.49 7.22 23.13
N ASP A 295 16.87 7.67 21.93
CA ASP A 295 17.44 9.01 21.76
C ASP A 295 16.56 9.94 20.90
N SER A 296 15.74 9.38 20.00
CA SER A 296 15.07 10.15 18.94
C SER A 296 13.56 9.96 18.88
N LEU A 297 13.00 8.99 19.60
CA LEU A 297 11.57 8.70 19.55
C LEU A 297 10.75 9.93 19.93
N GLU A 298 9.77 10.27 19.07
CA GLU A 298 8.86 11.37 19.27
C GLU A 298 7.41 10.91 19.12
N ILE A 299 6.59 11.27 20.10
CA ILE A 299 5.14 11.09 20.03
C ILE A 299 4.51 12.43 19.71
N ASN A 300 3.82 12.50 18.59
CA ASN A 300 3.02 13.68 18.28
C ASN A 300 1.75 13.70 19.14
N ILE A 301 1.74 14.55 20.15
CA ILE A 301 0.62 14.69 21.10
C ILE A 301 -0.68 15.12 20.41
N LYS A 302 -0.62 15.88 19.30
CA LYS A 302 -1.81 16.31 18.54
C LYS A 302 -2.49 15.13 17.84
N THR A 303 -1.74 14.09 17.49
CA THR A 303 -2.23 12.90 16.78
C THR A 303 -2.34 11.67 17.67
N LYS A 304 -1.76 11.64 18.86
CA LYS A 304 -1.91 10.55 19.83
C LYS A 304 -3.41 10.32 20.15
N GLY A 305 -3.85 9.09 20.03
CA GLY A 305 -5.26 8.71 20.18
C GLY A 305 -6.10 8.94 18.91
N LYS A 306 -5.51 9.46 17.81
CA LYS A 306 -6.11 9.53 16.49
C LYS A 306 -5.42 8.53 15.57
N PHE A 307 -6.10 8.12 14.51
CA PHE A 307 -5.52 7.24 13.51
C PHE A 307 -4.49 8.00 12.66
N VAL A 308 -3.25 7.56 12.74
CA VAL A 308 -2.15 7.94 11.84
C VAL A 308 -1.38 6.69 11.47
N TYR A 309 -1.49 6.26 10.23
CA TYR A 309 -0.87 5.00 9.78
C TYR A 309 0.65 5.03 9.96
N SER A 310 1.20 4.06 10.69
CA SER A 310 2.61 4.01 11.05
C SER A 310 3.21 2.62 10.83
N ASN A 311 4.20 2.53 9.93
CA ASN A 311 5.02 1.34 9.77
C ASN A 311 5.93 1.14 10.98
N LEU A 312 6.47 2.25 11.51
CA LEU A 312 7.27 2.23 12.73
C LEU A 312 6.50 1.59 13.90
N ALA A 313 5.21 1.93 14.06
CA ALA A 313 4.40 1.40 15.16
C ALA A 313 4.33 -0.13 15.12
N VAL A 314 4.03 -0.71 13.96
CA VAL A 314 3.92 -2.18 13.84
C VAL A 314 5.29 -2.85 13.81
N GLY A 315 6.30 -2.23 13.18
CA GLY A 315 7.69 -2.69 13.25
C GLY A 315 8.17 -2.78 14.69
N LEU A 316 7.95 -1.72 15.48
CA LEU A 316 8.29 -1.67 16.90
C LEU A 316 7.53 -2.73 17.70
N MET A 317 6.22 -2.91 17.45
CA MET A 317 5.44 -3.98 18.10
C MET A 317 6.08 -5.35 17.86
N GLY A 318 6.34 -5.70 16.59
CA GLY A 318 6.96 -6.98 16.26
C GLY A 318 8.38 -7.14 16.84
N TYR A 319 9.14 -6.05 16.90
CA TYR A 319 10.45 -6.02 17.54
C TYR A 319 10.36 -6.37 19.04
N VAL A 320 9.46 -5.73 19.77
CA VAL A 320 9.27 -6.02 21.22
C VAL A 320 8.78 -7.46 21.42
N LEU A 321 7.83 -7.96 20.61
CA LEU A 321 7.39 -9.36 20.67
C LEU A 321 8.54 -10.34 20.43
N SER A 322 9.46 -10.03 19.49
CA SER A 322 10.64 -10.86 19.25
C SER A 322 11.62 -10.85 20.42
N LYS A 323 11.76 -9.72 21.14
CA LYS A 323 12.57 -9.62 22.36
C LYS A 323 11.96 -10.44 23.51
N ILE A 324 10.64 -10.37 23.72
CA ILE A 324 9.94 -11.17 24.75
C ILE A 324 10.15 -12.66 24.55
N GLU A 325 10.05 -13.14 23.30
CA GLU A 325 10.27 -14.55 22.95
C GLU A 325 11.75 -14.92 22.85
N ASN A 326 12.63 -13.92 22.77
CA ASN A 326 14.07 -14.06 22.57
C ASN A 326 14.45 -14.86 21.31
N VAL A 327 13.74 -14.58 20.21
CA VAL A 327 13.98 -15.21 18.88
C VAL A 327 13.98 -14.17 17.77
N GLY A 328 14.55 -14.53 16.61
CA GLY A 328 14.45 -13.72 15.39
C GLY A 328 13.05 -13.74 14.78
N PHE A 329 12.78 -12.77 13.86
CA PHE A 329 11.47 -12.65 13.21
C PHE A 329 11.06 -13.93 12.45
N ASP A 330 12.00 -14.57 11.71
CA ASP A 330 11.69 -15.79 10.97
C ASP A 330 11.18 -16.91 11.89
N ALA A 331 11.89 -17.16 13.00
CA ALA A 331 11.48 -18.15 13.98
C ALA A 331 10.14 -17.79 14.65
N LEU A 332 9.94 -16.51 14.97
CA LEU A 332 8.70 -16.01 15.60
C LEU A 332 7.50 -16.23 14.67
N TYR A 333 7.59 -15.78 13.44
CA TYR A 333 6.49 -15.88 12.47
C TYR A 333 6.24 -17.32 12.05
N ASN A 334 7.29 -18.11 11.88
CA ASN A 334 7.15 -19.52 11.55
C ASN A 334 6.41 -20.29 12.64
N SER A 335 6.76 -20.08 13.93
CA SER A 335 6.12 -20.81 15.05
C SER A 335 4.67 -20.39 15.27
N TYR A 336 4.35 -19.12 15.20
CA TYR A 336 3.03 -18.60 15.55
C TYR A 336 2.05 -18.55 14.38
N ILE A 337 2.56 -18.45 13.12
CA ILE A 337 1.73 -18.22 11.93
C ILE A 337 1.96 -19.30 10.87
N PHE A 338 3.16 -19.34 10.27
CA PHE A 338 3.34 -20.08 9.02
C PHE A 338 3.15 -21.58 9.20
N SER A 339 3.79 -22.18 10.20
CA SER A 339 3.58 -23.61 10.51
C SER A 339 2.16 -23.91 11.02
N LYS A 340 1.60 -23.00 11.83
CA LYS A 340 0.24 -23.15 12.40
C LYS A 340 -0.84 -23.24 11.32
N TYR A 341 -0.67 -22.49 10.23
CA TYR A 341 -1.65 -22.44 9.13
C TYR A 341 -1.17 -23.15 7.85
N ASN A 342 -0.09 -23.95 7.92
CA ASN A 342 0.49 -24.71 6.80
C ASN A 342 0.85 -23.81 5.61
N MET A 343 1.46 -22.65 5.87
CA MET A 343 1.88 -21.66 4.87
C MET A 343 3.32 -21.94 4.41
N ASP A 344 3.52 -23.04 3.69
CA ASP A 344 4.85 -23.62 3.40
C ASP A 344 5.72 -22.76 2.47
N ASN A 345 5.10 -21.91 1.64
CA ASN A 345 5.78 -20.99 0.71
C ASN A 345 5.87 -19.55 1.24
N THR A 346 5.60 -19.36 2.54
CA THR A 346 5.57 -18.04 3.18
C THR A 346 6.78 -17.86 4.09
N THR A 347 7.42 -16.70 4.01
CA THR A 347 8.52 -16.31 4.92
C THR A 347 8.54 -14.80 5.16
N ILE A 348 9.15 -14.38 6.27
CA ILE A 348 9.46 -12.96 6.55
C ILE A 348 10.93 -12.65 6.29
N ASP A 349 11.73 -13.67 6.05
CA ASP A 349 13.14 -13.51 5.69
C ASP A 349 13.28 -13.18 4.20
N SER A 350 13.35 -11.90 3.89
CA SER A 350 13.53 -11.39 2.52
C SER A 350 14.90 -11.73 1.90
N HIS A 351 15.85 -12.21 2.71
CA HIS A 351 17.16 -12.66 2.23
C HIS A 351 17.16 -14.13 1.79
N LYS A 352 16.15 -14.88 2.19
CA LYS A 352 16.02 -16.29 1.84
C LYS A 352 15.68 -16.43 0.36
N SER A 353 16.50 -17.17 -0.37
CA SER A 353 16.20 -17.50 -1.77
C SER A 353 14.91 -18.29 -1.87
N ASN A 354 14.03 -17.87 -2.77
CA ASN A 354 12.80 -18.57 -3.09
C ASN A 354 12.62 -18.60 -4.60
N GLU A 355 12.72 -19.79 -5.18
CA GLU A 355 12.61 -20.00 -6.64
C GLU A 355 11.23 -19.64 -7.20
N LEU A 356 10.20 -19.61 -6.34
CA LEU A 356 8.83 -19.25 -6.71
C LEU A 356 8.58 -17.73 -6.65
N LEU A 357 9.55 -16.96 -6.14
CA LEU A 357 9.41 -15.50 -6.02
C LEU A 357 9.43 -14.84 -7.41
N VAL A 358 8.31 -14.27 -7.78
CA VAL A 358 8.15 -13.51 -9.01
C VAL A 358 8.90 -12.18 -8.87
N LYS A 359 9.64 -11.76 -9.90
CA LYS A 359 10.31 -10.45 -9.91
C LYS A 359 9.28 -9.32 -9.83
N GLY A 360 9.51 -8.37 -8.93
CA GLY A 360 8.75 -7.13 -8.86
C GLY A 360 9.06 -6.21 -10.04
N LEU A 361 8.06 -5.54 -10.54
CA LEU A 361 8.16 -4.64 -11.67
C LEU A 361 7.68 -3.23 -11.31
N SER A 362 8.30 -2.22 -11.89
CA SER A 362 7.73 -0.89 -11.93
C SER A 362 6.52 -0.83 -12.88
N ASN A 363 5.78 0.27 -12.85
CA ASN A 363 4.61 0.49 -13.71
C ASN A 363 4.93 0.45 -15.21
N VAL A 364 6.21 0.65 -15.57
CA VAL A 364 6.69 0.59 -16.96
C VAL A 364 7.43 -0.71 -17.29
N GLY A 365 7.47 -1.67 -16.35
CA GLY A 365 8.03 -3.00 -16.58
C GLY A 365 9.51 -3.17 -16.26
N ASN A 366 10.15 -2.19 -15.63
CA ASN A 366 11.52 -2.35 -15.15
C ASN A 366 11.54 -3.28 -13.93
N GLU A 367 12.44 -4.26 -13.92
CA GLU A 367 12.66 -5.11 -12.75
C GLU A 367 13.15 -4.28 -11.56
N LEU A 368 12.58 -4.55 -10.41
CA LEU A 368 12.90 -3.88 -9.16
C LEU A 368 13.48 -4.88 -8.15
N GLU A 369 14.42 -4.41 -7.36
CA GLU A 369 14.95 -5.20 -6.24
C GLU A 369 13.91 -5.35 -5.14
N ASN A 370 13.97 -6.44 -4.40
CA ASN A 370 13.09 -6.71 -3.27
C ASN A 370 13.31 -5.72 -2.12
N MET A 371 12.27 -5.51 -1.33
CA MET A 371 12.33 -4.60 -0.19
C MET A 371 12.94 -5.29 1.04
N TYR A 372 13.97 -4.68 1.63
CA TYR A 372 14.65 -5.14 2.85
C TYR A 372 14.36 -4.19 4.00
N LEU A 373 13.43 -4.56 4.90
CA LEU A 373 13.03 -3.72 6.02
C LEU A 373 13.75 -4.03 7.34
N ASP A 374 14.42 -5.17 7.44
CA ASP A 374 15.14 -5.69 8.62
C ASP A 374 14.41 -5.38 9.94
N ALA A 375 14.83 -4.39 10.75
CA ALA A 375 14.17 -4.10 12.03
C ALA A 375 12.68 -3.74 11.90
N LEU A 376 12.24 -3.24 10.75
CA LEU A 376 10.84 -2.94 10.45
C LEU A 376 10.13 -4.05 9.65
N ALA A 377 10.76 -5.23 9.47
CA ALA A 377 10.19 -6.38 8.76
C ALA A 377 8.76 -6.74 9.21
N PRO A 378 8.40 -6.66 10.51
CA PRO A 378 7.03 -6.89 10.96
C PRO A 378 5.96 -6.00 10.32
N ALA A 379 6.36 -4.87 9.76
CA ALA A 379 5.45 -3.94 9.10
C ALA A 379 5.20 -4.26 7.62
N GLY A 380 6.03 -5.11 6.95
CA GLY A 380 5.85 -5.24 5.51
C GLY A 380 6.71 -6.25 4.75
N SER A 381 7.55 -7.07 5.40
CA SER A 381 8.52 -7.94 4.69
C SER A 381 8.03 -9.35 4.40
N VAL A 382 6.80 -9.72 4.73
CA VAL A 382 6.33 -11.06 4.41
C VAL A 382 6.19 -11.23 2.90
N ILE A 383 6.71 -12.36 2.40
CA ILE A 383 6.46 -12.85 1.04
C ILE A 383 5.58 -14.10 1.13
N SER A 384 4.60 -14.23 0.24
CA SER A 384 3.62 -15.31 0.29
C SER A 384 2.98 -15.59 -1.09
N SER A 385 2.26 -16.69 -1.20
CA SER A 385 1.43 -17.05 -2.33
C SER A 385 -0.06 -16.86 -2.02
N VAL A 386 -0.91 -16.76 -3.06
CA VAL A 386 -2.37 -16.75 -2.83
C VAL A 386 -2.86 -18.07 -2.22
N GLU A 387 -2.15 -19.19 -2.49
CA GLU A 387 -2.47 -20.49 -1.90
C GLU A 387 -2.29 -20.47 -0.37
N ASP A 388 -1.17 -19.94 0.12
CA ASP A 388 -0.90 -19.85 1.55
C ASP A 388 -1.79 -18.79 2.23
N LEU A 389 -1.98 -17.64 1.60
CA LEU A 389 -2.90 -16.62 2.12
C LEU A 389 -4.35 -17.12 2.18
N ALA A 390 -4.77 -18.02 1.24
CA ALA A 390 -6.08 -18.64 1.29
C ALA A 390 -6.22 -19.61 2.47
N LYS A 391 -5.17 -20.36 2.83
CA LYS A 391 -5.16 -21.20 4.06
C LYS A 391 -5.36 -20.34 5.30
N TYR A 392 -4.67 -19.19 5.39
CA TYR A 392 -4.87 -18.21 6.47
C TYR A 392 -6.27 -17.59 6.44
N GLY A 393 -6.80 -17.31 5.24
CA GLY A 393 -8.17 -16.84 5.04
C GLY A 393 -9.23 -17.83 5.52
N LEU A 394 -9.07 -19.12 5.20
CA LEU A 394 -9.96 -20.18 5.69
C LEU A 394 -9.91 -20.34 7.22
N ALA A 395 -8.73 -20.19 7.82
CA ALA A 395 -8.59 -20.23 9.28
C ALA A 395 -9.39 -19.09 9.97
N GLN A 396 -9.64 -17.96 9.30
CA GLN A 396 -10.48 -16.88 9.83
C GLN A 396 -11.93 -17.32 10.07
N PHE A 397 -12.40 -18.39 9.43
CA PHE A 397 -13.77 -18.91 9.56
C PHE A 397 -13.93 -19.90 10.72
N ASP A 398 -12.84 -20.28 11.37
CA ASP A 398 -12.87 -21.12 12.54
C ASP A 398 -13.13 -20.28 13.80
N ASN A 399 -14.35 -20.38 14.33
CA ASN A 399 -14.77 -19.67 15.53
C ASN A 399 -14.08 -20.14 16.81
N SER A 400 -13.39 -21.28 16.79
CA SER A 400 -12.58 -21.76 17.91
C SER A 400 -11.19 -21.12 17.98
N ASN A 401 -10.76 -20.44 16.91
CA ASN A 401 -9.48 -19.74 16.84
C ASN A 401 -9.55 -18.36 17.50
N ASN A 402 -9.31 -18.35 18.82
CA ASN A 402 -9.41 -17.14 19.65
C ASN A 402 -8.41 -16.04 19.23
N ASP A 403 -7.22 -16.40 18.71
CA ASP A 403 -6.22 -15.44 18.24
C ASP A 403 -6.81 -14.60 17.09
N LEU A 404 -7.41 -15.29 16.10
CA LEU A 404 -8.01 -14.66 14.94
C LEU A 404 -9.27 -13.87 15.28
N GLU A 405 -10.07 -14.36 16.24
CA GLU A 405 -11.22 -13.59 16.76
C GLU A 405 -10.75 -12.29 17.41
N LEU A 406 -9.69 -12.35 18.24
CA LEU A 406 -9.18 -11.18 18.96
C LEU A 406 -8.70 -10.08 18.01
N ILE A 407 -7.98 -10.42 16.94
CA ILE A 407 -7.51 -9.40 15.99
C ILE A 407 -8.64 -8.74 15.20
N ARG A 408 -9.79 -9.41 15.06
CA ARG A 408 -10.98 -8.88 14.38
C ARG A 408 -11.86 -8.03 15.30
N ARG A 409 -11.66 -8.04 16.62
CA ARG A 409 -12.41 -7.19 17.55
C ARG A 409 -12.11 -5.72 17.29
N LYS A 410 -13.17 -4.93 17.23
CA LYS A 410 -13.02 -3.49 17.01
C LYS A 410 -12.27 -2.83 18.16
N THR A 411 -11.19 -2.13 17.85
CA THR A 411 -10.35 -1.37 18.80
C THR A 411 -10.47 0.14 18.62
N PHE A 412 -10.79 0.62 17.40
CA PHE A 412 -10.91 2.03 17.08
C PHE A 412 -11.98 2.28 16.01
N LYS A 413 -12.68 3.42 16.07
CA LYS A 413 -13.66 3.82 15.07
C LYS A 413 -13.12 4.97 14.24
N LEU A 414 -12.88 4.75 12.94
CA LEU A 414 -12.48 5.81 12.02
C LEU A 414 -13.67 6.68 11.60
N ASN A 415 -14.75 6.05 11.17
CA ASN A 415 -15.99 6.72 10.75
C ASN A 415 -17.18 5.74 10.86
N ASN A 416 -18.32 6.10 10.28
CA ASN A 416 -19.53 5.27 10.36
C ASN A 416 -19.49 3.98 9.51
N ARG A 417 -18.51 3.85 8.59
CA ARG A 417 -18.36 2.71 7.70
C ARG A 417 -17.08 1.92 7.96
N VAL A 418 -16.07 2.52 8.61
CA VAL A 418 -14.75 1.93 8.81
C VAL A 418 -14.37 1.98 10.27
N SER A 419 -13.90 0.87 10.79
CA SER A 419 -13.28 0.72 12.11
C SER A 419 -11.98 -0.06 11.97
N LEU A 420 -11.19 -0.14 13.03
CA LEU A 420 -9.96 -0.93 13.08
C LEU A 420 -10.10 -2.05 14.11
N GLY A 421 -9.56 -3.21 13.77
CA GLY A 421 -9.22 -4.27 14.71
C GLY A 421 -7.77 -4.11 15.21
N LEU A 422 -7.07 -5.23 15.37
CA LEU A 422 -5.63 -5.26 15.48
C LEU A 422 -5.09 -5.71 14.11
N GLY A 423 -4.49 -4.79 13.36
CA GLY A 423 -4.00 -5.03 11.99
C GLY A 423 -5.05 -5.09 10.89
N TRP A 424 -6.34 -5.24 11.18
CA TRP A 424 -7.41 -5.27 10.20
C TRP A 424 -8.16 -3.93 10.08
N PHE A 425 -8.50 -3.53 8.86
CA PHE A 425 -9.60 -2.61 8.61
C PHE A 425 -10.91 -3.38 8.60
N ILE A 426 -11.90 -2.87 9.33
CA ILE A 426 -13.23 -3.46 9.47
C ILE A 426 -14.20 -2.60 8.69
N LEU A 427 -14.70 -3.10 7.57
CA LEU A 427 -15.56 -2.38 6.64
C LEU A 427 -17.02 -2.79 6.81
N LYS A 428 -17.91 -1.83 7.02
CA LYS A 428 -19.35 -2.05 6.99
C LYS A 428 -19.88 -1.94 5.55
N ALA A 429 -20.13 -3.09 4.92
CA ALA A 429 -20.60 -3.22 3.54
C ALA A 429 -22.08 -3.63 3.50
N LYS A 430 -23.00 -2.66 3.49
CA LYS A 430 -24.47 -2.87 3.63
C LYS A 430 -24.78 -3.66 4.91
N LYS A 431 -25.20 -4.92 4.79
CA LYS A 431 -25.49 -5.82 5.90
C LYS A 431 -24.28 -6.66 6.37
N ASN A 432 -23.20 -6.69 5.59
CA ASN A 432 -22.03 -7.53 5.84
C ASN A 432 -20.92 -6.75 6.55
N ILE A 433 -20.04 -7.47 7.24
CA ILE A 433 -18.80 -6.94 7.81
C ILE A 433 -17.64 -7.62 7.09
N TRP A 434 -16.79 -6.83 6.46
CA TRP A 434 -15.60 -7.33 5.78
C TRP A 434 -14.35 -6.88 6.53
N PHE A 435 -13.40 -7.78 6.62
CA PHE A 435 -12.05 -7.51 7.11
C PHE A 435 -11.14 -7.35 5.90
N ASN A 436 -10.39 -6.26 5.86
CA ASN A 436 -9.51 -5.95 4.73
C ASN A 436 -8.15 -5.50 5.22
N HIS A 437 -7.13 -5.88 4.50
CA HIS A 437 -5.85 -5.20 4.48
C HIS A 437 -5.24 -5.30 3.08
N ASP A 438 -4.65 -4.19 2.64
CA ASP A 438 -3.94 -4.10 1.37
C ASP A 438 -2.44 -3.95 1.62
N GLY A 439 -1.61 -4.26 0.64
CA GLY A 439 -0.17 -4.15 0.73
C GLY A 439 0.43 -3.58 -0.53
N ASN A 440 1.55 -2.87 -0.36
CA ASN A 440 2.31 -2.32 -1.45
C ASN A 440 3.79 -2.22 -1.04
N THR A 441 4.72 -2.52 -1.95
CA THR A 441 6.16 -2.51 -1.71
C THR A 441 6.94 -1.82 -2.83
N GLY A 442 6.28 -1.10 -3.72
CA GLY A 442 6.89 -0.40 -4.85
C GLY A 442 7.29 -1.31 -6.03
N GLY A 443 7.13 -2.62 -5.94
CA GLY A 443 7.25 -3.58 -7.04
C GLY A 443 6.16 -4.63 -6.98
N TYR A 444 5.29 -4.55 -5.96
CA TYR A 444 4.19 -5.49 -5.76
C TYR A 444 3.02 -4.77 -5.10
N SER A 445 1.82 -5.23 -5.42
CA SER A 445 0.60 -4.84 -4.73
C SER A 445 -0.19 -6.08 -4.32
N SER A 446 -0.90 -5.97 -3.21
CA SER A 446 -1.71 -7.05 -2.66
C SER A 446 -3.01 -6.52 -2.07
N SER A 447 -4.03 -7.37 -2.04
CA SER A 447 -5.30 -7.06 -1.39
C SER A 447 -5.93 -8.33 -0.83
N MET A 448 -6.43 -8.25 0.40
CA MET A 448 -7.10 -9.35 1.07
C MET A 448 -8.42 -8.87 1.70
N PHE A 449 -9.53 -9.44 1.27
CA PHE A 449 -10.86 -9.23 1.82
C PHE A 449 -11.42 -10.54 2.36
N ILE A 450 -11.96 -10.51 3.57
CA ILE A 450 -12.57 -11.68 4.23
C ILE A 450 -13.92 -11.28 4.83
N ASP A 451 -14.95 -12.09 4.56
CA ASP A 451 -16.24 -12.08 5.24
C ASP A 451 -16.39 -13.38 6.05
N VAL A 452 -16.22 -13.27 7.34
CA VAL A 452 -16.22 -14.43 8.25
C VAL A 452 -17.62 -15.06 8.37
N GLU A 453 -18.66 -14.23 8.41
CA GLU A 453 -20.04 -14.69 8.57
C GLU A 453 -20.51 -15.52 7.36
N ASN A 454 -20.19 -15.04 6.15
CA ASN A 454 -20.60 -15.72 4.91
C ASN A 454 -19.51 -16.68 4.37
N LYS A 455 -18.36 -16.80 5.05
CA LYS A 455 -17.22 -17.60 4.64
C LYS A 455 -16.76 -17.30 3.21
N ASN A 456 -16.76 -16.02 2.85
CA ASN A 456 -16.34 -15.54 1.56
C ASN A 456 -15.02 -14.73 1.69
N GLY A 457 -14.22 -14.71 0.62
CA GLY A 457 -13.01 -13.91 0.57
C GLY A 457 -12.47 -13.75 -0.83
N VAL A 458 -11.67 -12.70 -1.02
CA VAL A 458 -10.91 -12.44 -2.24
C VAL A 458 -9.51 -12.03 -1.83
N ILE A 459 -8.52 -12.68 -2.42
CA ILE A 459 -7.11 -12.37 -2.23
C ILE A 459 -6.51 -12.12 -3.61
N ILE A 460 -5.73 -11.06 -3.75
CA ILE A 460 -5.06 -10.66 -4.98
C ILE A 460 -3.62 -10.37 -4.68
N LEU A 461 -2.71 -10.92 -5.46
CA LEU A 461 -1.30 -10.58 -5.47
C LEU A 461 -0.89 -10.20 -6.90
N THR A 462 -0.05 -9.18 -7.04
CA THR A 462 0.55 -8.80 -8.32
C THR A 462 1.99 -8.38 -8.12
N ASN A 463 2.82 -8.62 -9.12
CA ASN A 463 4.22 -8.21 -9.16
C ASN A 463 4.41 -6.81 -9.78
N VAL A 464 3.41 -5.95 -9.68
CA VAL A 464 3.47 -4.56 -10.13
C VAL A 464 2.93 -3.66 -9.02
N ASP A 465 3.61 -2.55 -8.76
CA ASP A 465 3.10 -1.49 -7.90
C ASP A 465 1.93 -0.80 -8.61
N THR A 466 0.71 -1.13 -8.21
CA THR A 466 -0.49 -0.58 -8.82
C THR A 466 -1.57 -0.25 -7.79
N GLU A 467 -2.18 0.91 -7.92
CA GLU A 467 -3.32 1.33 -7.10
C GLU A 467 -4.64 0.61 -7.45
N TYR A 468 -4.68 -0.12 -8.57
CA TYR A 468 -5.90 -0.80 -9.01
C TYR A 468 -6.24 -2.04 -8.18
N THR A 469 -5.26 -2.67 -7.53
CA THR A 469 -5.41 -3.95 -6.80
C THR A 469 -6.46 -3.86 -5.69
N SER A 470 -6.42 -2.82 -4.86
CA SER A 470 -7.39 -2.62 -3.76
C SER A 470 -8.82 -2.42 -4.27
N ASN A 471 -8.99 -1.58 -5.30
CA ASN A 471 -10.30 -1.32 -5.92
C ASN A 471 -10.85 -2.58 -6.60
N LEU A 472 -9.99 -3.34 -7.29
CA LEU A 472 -10.36 -4.63 -7.89
C LEU A 472 -10.81 -5.62 -6.80
N GLY A 473 -10.07 -5.74 -5.69
CA GLY A 473 -10.43 -6.58 -4.55
C GLY A 473 -11.82 -6.25 -4.02
N LEU A 474 -12.11 -4.98 -3.83
CA LEU A 474 -13.43 -4.50 -3.40
C LEU A 474 -14.54 -4.85 -4.41
N LYS A 475 -14.29 -4.67 -5.73
CA LYS A 475 -15.27 -5.00 -6.79
C LYS A 475 -15.49 -6.51 -6.86
N LEU A 476 -14.45 -7.31 -6.79
CA LEU A 476 -14.54 -8.77 -6.81
C LEU A 476 -15.23 -9.31 -5.55
N MET A 477 -14.91 -8.76 -4.36
CA MET A 477 -15.61 -9.12 -3.13
C MET A 477 -17.12 -8.83 -3.21
N LYS A 478 -17.52 -7.69 -3.79
CA LYS A 478 -18.94 -7.37 -4.05
C LYS A 478 -19.59 -8.33 -5.02
N SER A 479 -18.86 -8.89 -5.96
CA SER A 479 -19.37 -9.82 -6.98
C SER A 479 -19.64 -11.23 -6.45
N LEU A 480 -19.25 -11.53 -5.22
CA LEU A 480 -19.52 -12.82 -4.56
C LEU A 480 -20.96 -12.90 -3.99
N TYR A 481 -21.70 -11.79 -4.01
CA TYR A 481 -23.07 -11.65 -3.52
C TYR A 481 -24.01 -11.27 -4.67
#